data_4636ee3d318b9112acf4cff1bb6cc551
#
_entry.id   4636ee3d318b9112acf4cff1bb6cc551
#
_cell.length_a   1.000
_cell.length_b   1.000
_cell.length_c   1.000
_cell.angle_alpha   90.00
_cell.angle_beta   90.00
_cell.angle_gamma   90.00
#
_symmetry.space_group_name_H-M   'P 1'
#
loop_
_entity.id
_entity.type
_entity.pdbx_description
1 polymer ?
#
loop_
_entity_poly.entity_id
_entity_poly.type
_entity_poly.pdbx_seq_one_letter_code
_entity_poly.pdbx_strand_id
1 'polypeptide(L)'
;MKKKSAGSVAIMLLVMIYLLIPLVISIIYSVFHKWTGVIPEGFTLHNYVDLFMDSNFLASVGRSIAMSIIPIIVTIVIVLLALFVTAIYFPKLEKYVQIICMIPYTIQGVILSVSILSLYVGSSSILSNRLVMLMGAYCIVILPYIYQGIRNGMRAVNMPTLIEAAEMLGASKIYAFFRVVVPNILSAIIVSSLLAVGIIFGDYVLIRNLAGTSAPNMQIFLYQTMKSDSTKASAV
;
A
#
# COMPACT_ATOMS: atom_id res chain seq x y z
N MET A 1 -8.86 32.72 16.05
CA MET A 1 -7.90 32.34 14.99
C MET A 1 -6.52 32.91 15.37
N LYS A 2 -5.55 32.05 15.75
CA LYS A 2 -4.18 32.52 16.03
C LYS A 2 -3.57 33.08 14.74
N LYS A 3 -3.14 34.33 14.74
CA LYS A 3 -2.38 34.97 13.66
C LYS A 3 -1.15 34.10 13.38
N LYS A 4 -1.11 33.37 12.23
CA LYS A 4 0.07 32.62 11.84
C LYS A 4 1.22 33.62 11.70
N SER A 5 2.29 33.47 12.47
CA SER A 5 3.49 34.30 12.34
C SER A 5 4.03 34.17 10.91
N ALA A 6 4.41 35.27 10.28
CA ALA A 6 5.01 35.27 8.94
C ALA A 6 6.20 34.30 8.84
N GLY A 7 7.00 34.20 9.92
CA GLY A 7 8.08 33.21 10.00
C GLY A 7 7.61 31.75 9.93
N SER A 8 6.49 31.41 10.59
CA SER A 8 5.94 30.05 10.53
C SER A 8 5.45 29.67 9.12
N VAL A 9 4.87 30.64 8.41
CA VAL A 9 4.45 30.43 7.00
C VAL A 9 5.66 30.29 6.08
N ALA A 10 6.70 31.11 6.28
CA ALA A 10 7.92 31.03 5.48
C ALA A 10 8.63 29.67 5.65
N ILE A 11 8.78 29.18 6.89
CA ILE A 11 9.35 27.86 7.17
C ILE A 11 8.51 26.76 6.51
N MET A 12 7.19 26.81 6.62
CA MET A 12 6.29 25.82 6.01
C MET A 12 6.44 25.80 4.48
N LEU A 13 6.51 26.96 3.83
CA LEU A 13 6.72 27.06 2.38
C LEU A 13 8.10 26.53 1.98
N LEU A 14 9.15 26.84 2.73
CA LEU A 14 10.49 26.35 2.46
C LEU A 14 10.55 24.81 2.52
N VAL A 15 9.97 24.21 3.57
CA VAL A 15 9.90 22.75 3.71
C VAL A 15 9.07 22.13 2.57
N MET A 16 7.95 22.75 2.20
CA MET A 16 7.11 22.26 1.11
C MET A 16 7.86 22.31 -0.24
N ILE A 17 8.55 23.41 -0.54
CA ILE A 17 9.38 23.52 -1.75
C ILE A 17 10.47 22.46 -1.74
N TYR A 18 11.20 22.31 -0.63
CA TYR A 18 12.26 21.31 -0.49
C TYR A 18 11.76 19.88 -0.76
N LEU A 19 10.59 19.51 -0.26
CA LEU A 19 9.99 18.19 -0.47
C LEU A 19 9.48 17.99 -1.93
N LEU A 20 9.09 19.08 -2.61
CA LEU A 20 8.61 19.00 -3.99
C LEU A 20 9.73 18.97 -5.02
N ILE A 21 10.93 19.49 -4.71
CA ILE A 21 12.06 19.54 -5.63
C ILE A 21 12.35 18.18 -6.30
N PRO A 22 12.50 17.05 -5.57
CA PRO A 22 12.79 15.76 -6.20
C PRO A 22 11.70 15.31 -7.17
N LEU A 23 10.43 15.55 -6.84
CA LEU A 23 9.30 15.19 -7.70
C LEU A 23 9.29 16.03 -8.99
N VAL A 24 9.50 17.35 -8.85
CA VAL A 24 9.57 18.26 -9.99
C VAL A 24 10.75 17.88 -10.91
N ILE A 25 11.92 17.59 -10.34
CA ILE A 25 13.09 17.15 -11.11
C ILE A 25 12.79 15.85 -11.84
N SER A 26 12.16 14.86 -11.23
CA SER A 26 11.78 13.59 -11.88
C SER A 26 10.82 13.83 -13.05
N ILE A 27 9.82 14.70 -12.87
CA ILE A 27 8.88 15.07 -13.94
C ILE A 27 9.60 15.77 -15.08
N ILE A 28 10.49 16.72 -14.78
CA ILE A 28 11.30 17.40 -15.79
C ILE A 28 12.16 16.37 -16.53
N TYR A 29 12.83 15.48 -15.81
CA TYR A 29 13.69 14.44 -16.41
C TYR A 29 12.93 13.55 -17.39
N SER A 30 11.67 13.23 -17.11
CA SER A 30 10.83 12.34 -17.92
C SER A 30 10.43 12.93 -19.27
N VAL A 31 10.42 14.26 -19.41
CA VAL A 31 10.00 14.98 -20.63
C VAL A 31 11.17 15.46 -21.50
N PHE A 32 12.40 15.04 -21.21
CA PHE A 32 13.57 15.34 -22.02
C PHE A 32 14.21 14.08 -22.60
N HIS A 33 14.84 14.22 -23.77
CA HIS A 33 15.42 13.07 -24.49
C HIS A 33 16.75 12.62 -23.88
N LYS A 34 17.60 13.55 -23.47
CA LYS A 34 18.87 13.26 -22.77
C LYS A 34 19.19 14.35 -21.75
N TRP A 35 19.70 13.93 -20.61
CA TRP A 35 20.24 14.84 -19.61
C TRP A 35 21.61 14.36 -19.17
N THR A 36 22.62 14.69 -19.97
CA THR A 36 24.03 14.34 -19.72
C THR A 36 24.84 15.49 -19.14
N GLY A 37 24.28 16.72 -19.13
CA GLY A 37 24.91 17.93 -18.62
C GLY A 37 24.06 18.71 -17.63
N VAL A 38 24.36 19.97 -17.45
CA VAL A 38 23.63 20.89 -16.58
C VAL A 38 22.27 21.30 -17.19
N ILE A 39 22.19 21.32 -18.53
CA ILE A 39 20.99 21.72 -19.28
C ILE A 39 20.42 20.48 -19.97
N PRO A 40 19.11 20.19 -19.82
CA PRO A 40 18.47 19.10 -20.55
C PRO A 40 18.33 19.42 -22.03
N GLU A 41 18.52 18.41 -22.89
CA GLU A 41 18.44 18.56 -24.35
C GLU A 41 17.18 17.88 -24.89
N GLY A 42 16.46 18.60 -25.75
CA GLY A 42 15.36 18.08 -26.56
C GLY A 42 14.11 17.73 -25.74
N PHE A 43 13.15 18.66 -25.66
CA PHE A 43 11.83 18.35 -25.09
C PHE A 43 11.14 17.26 -25.92
N THR A 44 10.66 16.20 -25.24
CA THR A 44 9.97 15.07 -25.89
C THR A 44 8.96 14.42 -24.97
N LEU A 45 7.85 13.98 -25.54
CA LEU A 45 6.89 13.10 -24.87
C LEU A 45 7.03 11.64 -25.36
N HIS A 46 8.05 11.36 -26.18
CA HIS A 46 8.25 10.05 -26.78
C HIS A 46 8.48 8.95 -25.73
N ASN A 47 9.14 9.28 -24.63
CA ASN A 47 9.34 8.35 -23.51
C ASN A 47 8.01 7.76 -23.00
N TYR A 48 6.95 8.56 -22.93
CA TYR A 48 5.62 8.09 -22.52
C TYR A 48 4.96 7.23 -23.61
N VAL A 49 5.08 7.63 -24.87
CA VAL A 49 4.54 6.83 -25.98
C VAL A 49 5.20 5.46 -26.03
N ASP A 50 6.53 5.41 -25.90
CA ASP A 50 7.31 4.18 -25.88
C ASP A 50 6.92 3.27 -24.69
N LEU A 51 6.66 3.86 -23.51
CA LEU A 51 6.22 3.09 -22.36
C LEU A 51 4.85 2.47 -22.57
N PHE A 52 3.86 3.24 -23.05
CA PHE A 52 2.52 2.72 -23.28
C PHE A 52 2.44 1.74 -24.46
N MET A 53 3.41 1.76 -25.36
CA MET A 53 3.55 0.75 -26.43
C MET A 53 4.36 -0.47 -26.00
N ASP A 54 5.10 -0.39 -24.89
CA ASP A 54 5.89 -1.50 -24.37
C ASP A 54 5.01 -2.54 -23.68
N SER A 55 4.85 -3.69 -24.32
CA SER A 55 4.05 -4.80 -23.77
C SER A 55 4.56 -5.31 -22.41
N ASN A 56 5.87 -5.21 -22.15
CA ASN A 56 6.45 -5.60 -20.85
C ASN A 56 6.04 -4.63 -19.75
N PHE A 57 5.98 -3.33 -20.06
CA PHE A 57 5.48 -2.31 -19.15
C PHE A 57 4.02 -2.59 -18.77
N LEU A 58 3.14 -2.71 -19.76
CA LEU A 58 1.72 -2.97 -19.52
C LEU A 58 1.50 -4.28 -18.75
N ALA A 59 2.23 -5.32 -19.11
CA ALA A 59 2.18 -6.59 -18.38
C ALA A 59 2.70 -6.47 -16.95
N SER A 60 3.72 -5.64 -16.69
CA SER A 60 4.25 -5.42 -15.34
C SER A 60 3.27 -4.63 -14.46
N VAL A 61 2.59 -3.63 -15.02
CA VAL A 61 1.51 -2.90 -14.35
C VAL A 61 0.35 -3.84 -14.03
N GLY A 62 -0.11 -4.62 -15.00
CA GLY A 62 -1.18 -5.60 -14.81
C GLY A 62 -0.86 -6.61 -13.72
N ARG A 63 0.38 -7.13 -13.67
CA ARG A 63 0.84 -8.02 -12.60
C ARG A 63 0.88 -7.33 -11.24
N SER A 64 1.33 -6.08 -11.15
CA SER A 64 1.33 -5.32 -9.91
C SER A 64 -0.09 -5.15 -9.35
N ILE A 65 -1.06 -4.83 -10.21
CA ILE A 65 -2.48 -4.73 -9.83
C ILE A 65 -2.98 -6.09 -9.33
N ALA A 66 -2.79 -7.15 -10.11
CA ALA A 66 -3.26 -8.49 -9.75
C ALA A 66 -2.67 -8.97 -8.42
N MET A 67 -1.37 -8.73 -8.18
CA MET A 67 -0.68 -9.08 -6.95
C MET A 67 -1.12 -8.24 -5.74
N SER A 68 -1.70 -7.06 -5.95
CA SER A 68 -2.21 -6.21 -4.89
C SER A 68 -3.60 -6.63 -4.42
N ILE A 69 -4.45 -7.09 -5.33
CA ILE A 69 -5.87 -7.37 -5.05
C ILE A 69 -6.04 -8.46 -3.99
N ILE A 70 -5.38 -9.60 -4.15
CA ILE A 70 -5.54 -10.76 -3.26
C ILE A 70 -5.13 -10.44 -1.82
N PRO A 71 -3.91 -9.91 -1.53
CA PRO A 71 -3.52 -9.55 -0.19
C PRO A 71 -4.43 -8.52 0.46
N ILE A 72 -4.90 -7.53 -0.31
CA ILE A 72 -5.79 -6.49 0.20
C ILE A 72 -7.13 -7.08 0.63
N ILE A 73 -7.78 -7.88 -0.22
CA ILE A 73 -9.06 -8.51 0.10
C ILE A 73 -8.92 -9.42 1.33
N VAL A 74 -7.90 -10.28 1.35
CA VAL A 74 -7.65 -11.19 2.47
C VAL A 74 -7.44 -10.41 3.77
N THR A 75 -6.61 -9.36 3.74
CA THR A 75 -6.34 -8.54 4.93
C THR A 75 -7.58 -7.78 5.40
N ILE A 76 -8.39 -7.22 4.50
CA ILE A 76 -9.65 -6.55 4.85
C ILE A 76 -10.59 -7.51 5.56
N VAL A 77 -10.78 -8.72 4.99
CA VAL A 77 -11.68 -9.73 5.58
C VAL A 77 -11.20 -10.12 6.98
N ILE A 78 -9.91 -10.42 7.14
CA ILE A 78 -9.32 -10.79 8.44
C ILE A 78 -9.50 -9.65 9.45
N VAL A 79 -9.20 -8.42 9.06
CA VAL A 79 -9.29 -7.24 9.94
C VAL A 79 -10.73 -6.95 10.32
N LEU A 80 -11.68 -6.99 9.37
CA LEU A 80 -13.11 -6.79 9.65
C LEU A 80 -13.63 -7.83 10.63
N LEU A 81 -13.28 -9.12 10.45
CA LEU A 81 -13.68 -10.19 11.36
C LEU A 81 -13.05 -10.01 12.75
N ALA A 82 -11.77 -9.67 12.83
CA ALA A 82 -11.08 -9.41 14.09
C ALA A 82 -11.70 -8.24 14.84
N LEU A 83 -11.97 -7.13 14.15
CA LEU A 83 -12.60 -5.95 14.75
C LEU A 83 -14.06 -6.21 15.15
N PHE A 84 -14.81 -6.98 14.34
CA PHE A 84 -16.16 -7.43 14.72
C PHE A 84 -16.16 -8.19 16.05
N VAL A 85 -15.30 -9.20 16.17
CA VAL A 85 -15.23 -10.05 17.35
C VAL A 85 -14.77 -9.24 18.58
N THR A 86 -13.72 -8.44 18.42
CA THR A 86 -13.17 -7.66 19.54
C THR A 86 -14.10 -6.53 19.98
N ALA A 87 -14.74 -5.84 19.06
CA ALA A 87 -15.59 -4.72 19.42
C ALA A 87 -16.93 -5.13 20.05
N ILE A 88 -17.47 -6.31 19.69
CA ILE A 88 -18.80 -6.75 20.14
C ILE A 88 -18.72 -7.76 21.29
N TYR A 89 -17.80 -8.73 21.19
CA TYR A 89 -17.77 -9.84 22.15
C TYR A 89 -16.64 -9.73 23.17
N PHE A 90 -15.48 -9.22 22.77
CA PHE A 90 -14.29 -9.20 23.62
C PHE A 90 -13.56 -7.85 23.62
N PRO A 91 -14.15 -6.76 24.15
CA PRO A 91 -13.53 -5.42 24.11
C PRO A 91 -12.13 -5.37 24.75
N LYS A 92 -11.87 -6.22 25.74
CA LYS A 92 -10.56 -6.33 26.41
C LYS A 92 -9.46 -6.82 25.48
N LEU A 93 -9.79 -7.58 24.44
CA LEU A 93 -8.83 -8.09 23.46
C LEU A 93 -8.44 -7.04 22.38
N GLU A 94 -9.18 -5.95 22.25
CA GLU A 94 -8.90 -4.91 21.24
C GLU A 94 -7.46 -4.40 21.35
N LYS A 95 -6.95 -4.20 22.58
CA LYS A 95 -5.57 -3.74 22.81
C LYS A 95 -4.54 -4.76 22.27
N TYR A 96 -4.76 -6.04 22.47
CA TYR A 96 -3.84 -7.08 21.98
C TYR A 96 -3.87 -7.19 20.45
N VAL A 97 -5.06 -7.17 19.86
CA VAL A 97 -5.21 -7.16 18.40
C VAL A 97 -4.53 -5.92 17.81
N GLN A 98 -4.68 -4.75 18.43
CA GLN A 98 -3.98 -3.55 18.00
C GLN A 98 -2.46 -3.74 18.02
N ILE A 99 -1.90 -4.27 19.10
CA ILE A 99 -0.45 -4.50 19.22
C ILE A 99 0.01 -5.46 18.13
N ILE A 100 -0.66 -6.59 17.94
CA ILE A 100 -0.32 -7.58 16.91
C ILE A 100 -0.35 -6.96 15.51
N CYS A 101 -1.40 -6.20 15.21
CA CYS A 101 -1.51 -5.52 13.90
C CYS A 101 -0.47 -4.43 13.67
N MET A 102 0.15 -3.88 14.74
CA MET A 102 1.19 -2.84 14.63
C MET A 102 2.60 -3.41 14.55
N ILE A 103 2.85 -4.64 14.95
CA ILE A 103 4.19 -5.27 14.89
C ILE A 103 4.83 -5.15 13.51
N PRO A 104 4.12 -5.38 12.37
CA PRO A 104 4.72 -5.29 11.06
C PRO A 104 5.33 -3.92 10.71
N TYR A 105 4.91 -2.83 11.35
CA TYR A 105 5.54 -1.53 11.15
C TYR A 105 7.03 -1.50 11.55
N THR A 106 7.43 -2.35 12.47
CA THR A 106 8.82 -2.40 12.96
C THR A 106 9.70 -3.33 12.14
N ILE A 107 9.09 -4.18 11.30
CA ILE A 107 9.81 -5.19 10.52
C ILE A 107 10.08 -4.64 9.12
N GLN A 108 11.35 -4.42 8.80
CA GLN A 108 11.75 -4.01 7.47
C GLN A 108 11.56 -5.13 6.44
N GLY A 109 11.22 -4.79 5.20
CA GLY A 109 10.97 -5.76 4.14
C GLY A 109 12.13 -6.75 3.87
N VAL A 110 13.39 -6.31 4.05
CA VAL A 110 14.56 -7.21 3.93
C VAL A 110 14.51 -8.30 4.99
N ILE A 111 14.32 -7.92 6.25
CA ILE A 111 14.27 -8.88 7.38
C ILE A 111 13.10 -9.84 7.20
N LEU A 112 11.91 -9.30 6.82
CA LEU A 112 10.73 -10.12 6.57
C LEU A 112 10.98 -11.14 5.44
N SER A 113 11.54 -10.71 4.31
CA SER A 113 11.80 -11.58 3.17
C SER A 113 12.79 -12.70 3.50
N VAL A 114 13.88 -12.38 4.19
CA VAL A 114 14.89 -13.38 4.60
C VAL A 114 14.31 -14.37 5.60
N SER A 115 13.51 -13.90 6.57
CA SER A 115 12.85 -14.77 7.54
C SER A 115 11.87 -15.74 6.88
N ILE A 116 11.06 -15.27 5.93
CA ILE A 116 10.12 -16.12 5.18
C ILE A 116 10.89 -17.16 4.36
N LEU A 117 11.94 -16.76 3.66
CA LEU A 117 12.76 -17.69 2.90
C LEU A 117 13.39 -18.77 3.79
N SER A 118 13.95 -18.38 4.93
CA SER A 118 14.57 -19.32 5.87
C SER A 118 13.60 -20.37 6.43
N LEU A 119 12.34 -19.98 6.60
CA LEU A 119 11.31 -20.86 7.16
C LEU A 119 10.67 -21.80 6.12
N TYR A 120 10.48 -21.34 4.90
CA TYR A 120 9.63 -22.04 3.93
C TYR A 120 10.33 -22.56 2.69
N VAL A 121 11.54 -22.08 2.36
CA VAL A 121 12.32 -22.62 1.24
C VAL A 121 12.76 -24.04 1.56
N GLY A 122 12.43 -24.96 0.64
CA GLY A 122 12.77 -26.38 0.79
C GLY A 122 11.73 -27.21 1.55
N SER A 123 10.65 -26.61 2.05
CA SER A 123 9.53 -27.38 2.60
C SER A 123 8.67 -27.95 1.48
N SER A 124 8.10 -29.15 1.67
CA SER A 124 7.17 -29.79 0.72
C SER A 124 5.76 -29.16 0.77
N SER A 125 5.59 -27.99 1.37
CA SER A 125 4.32 -27.32 1.57
C SER A 125 3.98 -26.36 0.43
N ILE A 126 2.69 -26.08 0.23
CA ILE A 126 2.19 -25.01 -0.65
C ILE A 126 2.85 -23.66 -0.28
N LEU A 127 3.23 -23.48 0.98
CA LEU A 127 3.93 -22.29 1.48
C LEU A 127 5.34 -22.12 0.88
N SER A 128 5.91 -23.16 0.28
CA SER A 128 7.18 -23.07 -0.46
C SER A 128 7.06 -22.40 -1.84
N ASN A 129 5.83 -22.20 -2.32
CA ASN A 129 5.59 -21.50 -3.56
C ASN A 129 5.91 -20.01 -3.41
N ARG A 130 6.80 -19.50 -4.27
CA ARG A 130 7.29 -18.12 -4.21
C ARG A 130 6.19 -17.07 -4.26
N LEU A 131 5.14 -17.30 -5.05
CA LEU A 131 3.99 -16.38 -5.12
C LEU A 131 3.16 -16.40 -3.84
N VAL A 132 2.97 -17.59 -3.24
CA VAL A 132 2.23 -17.71 -1.97
C VAL A 132 3.00 -17.03 -0.84
N MET A 133 4.33 -17.20 -0.77
CA MET A 133 5.18 -16.49 0.18
C MET A 133 5.08 -14.97 0.01
N LEU A 134 5.12 -14.48 -1.23
CA LEU A 134 5.00 -13.06 -1.53
C LEU A 134 3.62 -12.49 -1.13
N MET A 135 2.53 -13.20 -1.46
CA MET A 135 1.18 -12.79 -1.08
C MET A 135 1.01 -12.74 0.45
N GLY A 136 1.53 -13.74 1.16
CA GLY A 136 1.57 -13.75 2.63
C GLY A 136 2.38 -12.58 3.20
N ALA A 137 3.55 -12.29 2.63
CA ALA A 137 4.36 -11.15 3.03
C ALA A 137 3.63 -9.82 2.83
N TYR A 138 2.94 -9.66 1.72
CA TYR A 138 2.14 -8.45 1.46
C TYR A 138 0.98 -8.31 2.45
N CYS A 139 0.28 -9.40 2.80
CA CYS A 139 -0.74 -9.35 3.85
C CYS A 139 -0.18 -8.83 5.18
N ILE A 140 1.03 -9.27 5.55
CA ILE A 140 1.70 -8.81 6.78
C ILE A 140 2.04 -7.32 6.69
N VAL A 141 2.64 -6.88 5.59
CA VAL A 141 3.10 -5.48 5.43
C VAL A 141 1.94 -4.49 5.40
N ILE A 142 0.84 -4.82 4.72
CA ILE A 142 -0.31 -3.90 4.63
C ILE A 142 -1.25 -3.97 5.84
N LEU A 143 -1.10 -5.00 6.71
CA LEU A 143 -1.97 -5.22 7.87
C LEU A 143 -2.15 -3.98 8.75
N PRO A 144 -1.07 -3.26 9.17
CA PRO A 144 -1.22 -2.10 10.04
C PRO A 144 -2.01 -0.96 9.39
N TYR A 145 -1.85 -0.75 8.09
CA TYR A 145 -2.51 0.33 7.34
C TYR A 145 -4.00 0.06 7.19
N ILE A 146 -4.37 -1.16 6.80
CA ILE A 146 -5.76 -1.60 6.68
C ILE A 146 -6.44 -1.58 8.07
N TYR A 147 -5.78 -2.11 9.09
CA TYR A 147 -6.29 -2.12 10.46
C TYR A 147 -6.58 -0.71 10.98
N GLN A 148 -5.63 0.21 10.85
CA GLN A 148 -5.82 1.59 11.30
C GLN A 148 -6.93 2.31 10.52
N GLY A 149 -6.96 2.14 9.19
CA GLY A 149 -7.98 2.76 8.34
C GLY A 149 -9.39 2.31 8.75
N ILE A 150 -9.62 1.01 8.85
CA ILE A 150 -10.93 0.46 9.23
C ILE A 150 -11.30 0.85 10.66
N ARG A 151 -10.37 0.71 11.61
CA ARG A 151 -10.61 1.09 13.02
C ARG A 151 -10.96 2.57 13.18
N ASN A 152 -10.25 3.45 12.50
CA ASN A 152 -10.54 4.87 12.52
C ASN A 152 -11.91 5.18 11.88
N GLY A 153 -12.26 4.50 10.79
CA GLY A 153 -13.58 4.57 10.19
C GLY A 153 -14.69 4.17 11.16
N MET A 154 -14.52 3.03 11.85
CA MET A 154 -15.49 2.56 12.86
C MET A 154 -15.68 3.55 14.03
N ARG A 155 -14.59 4.18 14.47
CA ARG A 155 -14.65 5.22 15.50
C ARG A 155 -15.34 6.49 15.02
N ALA A 156 -15.10 6.90 13.78
CA ALA A 156 -15.69 8.09 13.21
C ALA A 156 -17.22 8.00 13.09
N VAL A 157 -17.76 6.82 12.81
CA VAL A 157 -19.21 6.59 12.72
C VAL A 157 -19.85 6.21 14.06
N ASN A 158 -19.10 6.19 15.16
CA ASN A 158 -19.56 5.72 16.47
C ASN A 158 -20.25 4.35 16.39
N MET A 159 -19.48 3.33 15.95
CA MET A 159 -19.97 1.98 15.70
C MET A 159 -20.88 1.41 16.81
N PRO A 160 -20.56 1.56 18.12
CA PRO A 160 -21.41 1.03 19.18
C PRO A 160 -22.85 1.57 19.08
N THR A 161 -23.03 2.88 18.93
CA THR A 161 -24.35 3.51 18.80
C THR A 161 -25.12 2.99 17.59
N LEU A 162 -24.44 2.77 16.44
CA LEU A 162 -25.08 2.19 15.25
C LEU A 162 -25.58 0.78 15.49
N ILE A 163 -24.79 -0.04 16.20
CA ILE A 163 -25.19 -1.42 16.53
C ILE A 163 -26.36 -1.42 17.51
N GLU A 164 -26.31 -0.63 18.59
CA GLU A 164 -27.40 -0.49 19.56
C GLU A 164 -28.71 -0.04 18.89
N ALA A 165 -28.64 0.98 18.03
CA ALA A 165 -29.82 1.44 17.30
C ALA A 165 -30.41 0.35 16.38
N ALA A 166 -29.57 -0.44 15.73
CA ALA A 166 -30.04 -1.55 14.91
C ALA A 166 -30.65 -2.70 15.74
N GLU A 167 -30.09 -2.99 16.92
CA GLU A 167 -30.65 -3.97 17.85
C GLU A 167 -32.02 -3.53 18.40
N MET A 168 -32.23 -2.24 18.67
CA MET A 168 -33.53 -1.69 19.06
C MET A 168 -34.61 -1.89 17.98
N LEU A 169 -34.20 -1.99 16.71
CA LEU A 169 -35.07 -2.32 15.59
C LEU A 169 -35.20 -3.84 15.33
N GLY A 170 -34.66 -4.68 16.21
CA GLY A 170 -34.74 -6.14 16.12
C GLY A 170 -33.66 -6.79 15.26
N ALA A 171 -32.65 -6.05 14.82
CA ALA A 171 -31.54 -6.62 14.06
C ALA A 171 -30.56 -7.41 14.96
N SER A 172 -30.02 -8.51 14.46
CA SER A 172 -28.93 -9.20 15.16
C SER A 172 -27.62 -8.40 15.03
N LYS A 173 -26.69 -8.58 15.97
CA LYS A 173 -25.35 -7.93 15.97
C LYS A 173 -24.58 -8.17 14.69
N ILE A 174 -24.64 -9.38 14.15
CA ILE A 174 -24.00 -9.76 12.88
C ILE A 174 -24.62 -8.95 11.73
N TYR A 175 -25.95 -8.91 11.65
CA TYR A 175 -26.66 -8.17 10.64
C TYR A 175 -26.35 -6.66 10.74
N ALA A 176 -26.41 -6.09 11.94
CA ALA A 176 -26.08 -4.69 12.18
C ALA A 176 -24.64 -4.36 11.75
N PHE A 177 -23.67 -5.21 12.05
CA PHE A 177 -22.29 -4.99 11.65
C PHE A 177 -22.12 -4.99 10.13
N PHE A 178 -22.54 -6.05 9.45
CA PHE A 178 -22.30 -6.17 8.00
C PHE A 178 -23.22 -5.34 7.14
N ARG A 179 -24.43 -5.02 7.58
CA ARG A 179 -25.43 -4.27 6.79
C ARG A 179 -25.54 -2.80 7.16
N VAL A 180 -25.08 -2.41 8.36
CA VAL A 180 -25.12 -1.02 8.80
C VAL A 180 -23.70 -0.47 8.95
N VAL A 181 -22.85 -1.08 9.77
CA VAL A 181 -21.52 -0.52 10.06
C VAL A 181 -20.61 -0.57 8.83
N VAL A 182 -20.45 -1.72 8.19
CA VAL A 182 -19.52 -1.89 7.04
C VAL A 182 -19.83 -0.93 5.89
N PRO A 183 -21.06 -0.75 5.44
CA PRO A 183 -21.38 0.26 4.41
C PRO A 183 -21.05 1.70 4.84
N ASN A 184 -21.27 2.04 6.11
CA ASN A 184 -20.98 3.39 6.61
C ASN A 184 -19.47 3.70 6.72
N ILE A 185 -18.61 2.68 6.81
CA ILE A 185 -17.16 2.83 6.82
C ILE A 185 -16.50 2.52 5.46
N LEU A 186 -17.28 2.33 4.41
CA LEU A 186 -16.77 1.94 3.08
C LEU A 186 -15.72 2.93 2.55
N SER A 187 -15.91 4.23 2.78
CA SER A 187 -14.91 5.24 2.42
C SER A 187 -13.56 5.01 3.11
N ALA A 188 -13.58 4.65 4.40
CA ALA A 188 -12.35 4.35 5.13
C ALA A 188 -11.68 3.06 4.63
N ILE A 189 -12.47 2.05 4.26
CA ILE A 189 -11.97 0.81 3.64
C ILE A 189 -11.31 1.13 2.29
N ILE A 190 -11.96 1.92 1.43
CA ILE A 190 -11.42 2.30 0.11
C ILE A 190 -10.12 3.08 0.28
N VAL A 191 -10.08 4.10 1.14
CA VAL A 191 -8.87 4.91 1.36
C VAL A 191 -7.71 4.07 1.86
N SER A 192 -7.94 3.19 2.84
CA SER A 192 -6.89 2.30 3.34
C SER A 192 -6.45 1.26 2.31
N SER A 193 -7.36 0.80 1.45
CA SER A 193 -7.04 -0.09 0.33
C SER A 193 -6.17 0.60 -0.72
N LEU A 194 -6.48 1.84 -1.09
CA LEU A 194 -5.67 2.62 -2.02
C LEU A 194 -4.27 2.87 -1.47
N LEU A 195 -4.15 3.16 -0.16
CA LEU A 195 -2.86 3.28 0.49
C LEU A 195 -2.08 1.95 0.42
N ALA A 196 -2.74 0.82 0.68
CA ALA A 196 -2.14 -0.50 0.59
C ALA A 196 -1.69 -0.84 -0.85
N VAL A 197 -2.47 -0.46 -1.88
CA VAL A 197 -2.06 -0.57 -3.29
C VAL A 197 -0.75 0.20 -3.50
N GLY A 198 -0.67 1.46 -3.07
CA GLY A 198 0.54 2.28 -3.21
C GLY A 198 1.76 1.64 -2.55
N ILE A 199 1.59 1.03 -1.37
CA ILE A 199 2.68 0.33 -0.66
C ILE A 199 3.16 -0.89 -1.46
N ILE A 200 2.25 -1.72 -1.98
CA ILE A 200 2.60 -2.91 -2.77
C ILE A 200 3.22 -2.50 -4.11
N PHE A 201 2.70 -1.47 -4.78
CA PHE A 201 3.28 -0.94 -6.01
C PHE A 201 4.70 -0.40 -5.81
N GLY A 202 4.97 0.26 -4.68
CA GLY A 202 6.27 0.79 -4.33
C GLY A 202 7.27 -0.26 -3.83
N ASP A 203 6.85 -1.52 -3.63
CA ASP A 203 7.73 -2.54 -3.08
C ASP A 203 8.60 -3.21 -4.15
N TYR A 204 9.90 -2.99 -4.02
CA TYR A 204 10.94 -3.70 -4.78
C TYR A 204 11.55 -4.86 -3.99
N VAL A 205 11.66 -4.70 -2.67
CA VAL A 205 12.50 -5.57 -1.83
C VAL A 205 11.89 -6.96 -1.67
N LEU A 206 10.62 -7.03 -1.28
CA LEU A 206 9.94 -8.31 -1.08
C LEU A 206 9.84 -9.09 -2.39
N ILE A 207 9.40 -8.42 -3.46
CA ILE A 207 9.25 -9.11 -4.73
C ILE A 207 10.59 -9.58 -5.29
N ARG A 208 11.65 -8.78 -5.17
CA ARG A 208 13.00 -9.16 -5.61
C ARG A 208 13.52 -10.36 -4.86
N ASN A 209 13.34 -10.41 -3.54
CA ASN A 209 13.86 -11.48 -2.69
C ASN A 209 13.01 -12.75 -2.76
N LEU A 210 11.67 -12.62 -2.75
CA LEU A 210 10.76 -13.77 -2.69
C LEU A 210 10.43 -14.33 -4.07
N ALA A 211 10.06 -13.49 -5.03
CA ALA A 211 9.65 -13.93 -6.37
C ALA A 211 10.79 -13.87 -7.40
N GLY A 212 11.81 -13.04 -7.19
CA GLY A 212 12.93 -12.88 -8.11
C GLY A 212 12.48 -12.38 -9.48
N THR A 213 12.92 -13.04 -10.55
CA THR A 213 12.57 -12.72 -11.93
C THR A 213 11.32 -13.44 -12.42
N SER A 214 10.72 -14.32 -11.60
CA SER A 214 9.58 -15.17 -12.00
C SER A 214 8.31 -14.38 -12.25
N ALA A 215 8.17 -13.21 -11.61
CA ALA A 215 6.98 -12.36 -11.73
C ALA A 215 7.39 -10.88 -11.64
N PRO A 216 8.02 -10.32 -12.71
CA PRO A 216 8.48 -8.95 -12.70
C PRO A 216 7.28 -8.00 -12.60
N ASN A 217 7.22 -7.25 -11.50
CA ASN A 217 6.25 -6.19 -11.26
C ASN A 217 6.77 -4.85 -11.83
N MET A 218 5.99 -3.78 -11.63
CA MET A 218 6.37 -2.44 -12.09
C MET A 218 7.70 -1.95 -11.49
N GLN A 219 8.00 -2.27 -10.22
CA GLN A 219 9.26 -1.85 -9.58
C GLN A 219 10.48 -2.58 -10.12
N ILE A 220 10.34 -3.86 -10.47
CA ILE A 220 11.41 -4.61 -11.16
C ILE A 220 11.61 -4.06 -12.57
N PHE A 221 10.54 -3.77 -13.29
CA PHE A 221 10.60 -3.12 -14.60
C PHE A 221 11.30 -1.76 -14.52
N LEU A 222 10.90 -0.90 -13.58
CA LEU A 222 11.53 0.40 -13.33
C LEU A 222 13.03 0.24 -13.06
N TYR A 223 13.42 -0.69 -12.20
CA TYR A 223 14.83 -0.93 -11.88
C TYR A 223 15.65 -1.41 -13.08
N GLN A 224 15.07 -2.23 -13.95
CA GLN A 224 15.71 -2.67 -15.18
C GLN A 224 15.86 -1.52 -16.18
N THR A 225 14.80 -0.74 -16.38
CA THR A 225 14.81 0.43 -17.27
C THR A 225 15.81 1.48 -16.79
N MET A 226 15.91 1.72 -15.48
CA MET A 226 16.86 2.67 -14.88
C MET A 226 18.31 2.35 -15.19
N LYS A 227 18.65 1.07 -15.42
CA LYS A 227 20.00 0.65 -15.81
C LYS A 227 20.32 0.85 -17.29
N SER A 228 19.31 0.88 -18.14
CA SER A 228 19.46 1.01 -19.59
C SER A 228 19.19 2.44 -20.07
N ASP A 229 18.16 3.09 -19.55
CA ASP A 229 17.72 4.42 -19.92
C ASP A 229 17.09 5.14 -18.72
N SER A 230 17.82 6.11 -18.18
CA SER A 230 17.39 6.85 -16.98
C SER A 230 16.23 7.84 -17.27
N THR A 231 16.15 8.36 -18.50
CA THR A 231 15.08 9.29 -18.90
C THR A 231 13.75 8.56 -19.08
N LYS A 232 13.79 7.39 -19.74
CA LYS A 232 12.63 6.49 -19.85
C LYS A 232 12.19 5.99 -18.46
N ALA A 233 13.14 5.66 -17.58
CA ALA A 233 12.84 5.25 -16.21
C ALA A 233 12.13 6.34 -15.40
N SER A 234 12.42 7.61 -15.65
CA SER A 234 11.76 8.73 -14.95
C SER A 234 10.32 8.96 -15.43
N ALA A 235 9.92 8.36 -16.54
CA ALA A 235 8.55 8.38 -17.05
C ALA A 235 7.70 7.18 -16.55
N VAL A 236 8.34 6.14 -15.95
CA VAL A 236 7.68 5.00 -15.29
C VAL A 236 7.16 5.39 -13.93
#